data_0a59031e36d5cfe9dd3ea221a2982e33
#
_entry.id   0a59031e36d5cfe9dd3ea221a2982e33
#
_cell.length_a   1.000
_cell.length_b   1.000
_cell.length_c   1.000
_cell.angle_alpha   90.00
_cell.angle_beta   90.00
_cell.angle_gamma   90.00
#
_symmetry.space_group_name_H-M   'P 1'
#
loop_
_entity.id
_entity.type
_entity.pdbx_description
1 polymer ?
#
loop_
_entity_poly.entity_id
_entity_poly.type
_entity_poly.pdbx_seq_one_letter_code
_entity_poly.pdbx_strand_id
1 'polypeptide(L)'
;MLLRLARQDLRDEDLRFLRGQSGIDWEKVAGLALRGGIAGLAERNLRALGIGGALRPLAMASLRTEVDNRILLRETVAVCAQASALGAGVLPLKGTALIASAVYSDPSLRSMCDVDLLCLPDRFEQVLGLLRDRGFQESEYFAAQRDYYHHVALVKTVGNRKLLFELHWQPTHGFYAYSEVVAGWFSRSRRVRTPDGELPSLSPTDLLLSVGIHLATHRFRDGLKWLVDIAEISRRCQAEIDWQQLWGDARRLGAANALTFGFRMAVRLLDAPISGLPPPGLRERLGRHLSPDTAMVRSEPQPDNLSRGLIHLLLYDESRDGIRLLLHKAAEIAARRHINLRFLRWSRQRVSEKNEKD
;
A
#
# COMPACT_ATOMS: atom_id res chain seq x y z
N MET A 1 5.29 18.42 13.80
CA MET A 1 5.80 17.35 14.67
C MET A 1 5.81 15.99 13.97
N LEU A 2 4.66 15.32 13.80
CA LEU A 2 4.55 13.96 13.27
C LEU A 2 5.24 13.79 11.90
N LEU A 3 5.05 14.74 10.97
CA LEU A 3 5.64 14.70 9.64
C LEU A 3 7.18 14.76 9.64
N ARG A 4 7.79 15.43 10.61
CA ARG A 4 9.24 15.43 10.78
C ARG A 4 9.72 14.06 11.30
N LEU A 5 9.00 13.47 12.24
CA LEU A 5 9.29 12.12 12.74
C LEU A 5 9.07 11.02 11.68
N ALA A 6 8.37 11.32 10.60
CA ALA A 6 8.12 10.39 9.49
C ALA A 6 9.27 10.31 8.47
N ARG A 7 10.36 11.05 8.62
CA ARG A 7 11.53 11.02 7.72
C ARG A 7 12.51 9.94 8.15
N GLN A 8 13.14 9.27 7.20
CA GLN A 8 14.26 8.39 7.54
C GLN A 8 15.49 9.20 7.97
N ASP A 9 15.78 10.29 7.30
CA ASP A 9 16.92 11.15 7.61
C ASP A 9 16.42 12.52 8.09
N LEU A 10 16.62 12.80 9.38
CA LEU A 10 16.29 14.09 9.96
C LEU A 10 17.32 15.15 9.50
N ARG A 11 16.82 16.26 9.01
CA ARG A 11 17.63 17.42 8.67
C ARG A 11 17.95 18.21 9.94
N ASP A 12 18.97 19.04 9.91
CA ASP A 12 19.34 19.90 11.05
C ASP A 12 18.19 20.81 11.52
N GLU A 13 17.37 21.28 10.58
CA GLU A 13 16.17 22.05 10.90
C GLU A 13 15.10 21.21 11.62
N ASP A 14 14.96 19.92 11.27
CA ASP A 14 14.04 19.00 11.94
C ASP A 14 14.51 18.74 13.37
N LEU A 15 15.82 18.52 13.56
CA LEU A 15 16.43 18.33 14.87
C LEU A 15 16.26 19.57 15.76
N ARG A 16 16.57 20.77 15.24
CA ARG A 16 16.37 22.03 15.95
C ARG A 16 14.91 22.25 16.36
N PHE A 17 13.99 22.01 15.42
CA PHE A 17 12.56 22.13 15.69
C PHE A 17 12.11 21.16 16.79
N LEU A 18 12.48 19.88 16.68
CA LEU A 18 12.04 18.83 17.61
C LEU A 18 12.59 19.04 19.02
N ARG A 19 13.88 19.48 19.14
CA ARG A 19 14.52 19.79 20.43
C ARG A 19 13.97 21.05 21.10
N GLY A 20 13.55 22.03 20.31
CA GLY A 20 13.02 23.29 20.81
C GLY A 20 11.58 23.23 21.31
N GLN A 21 10.93 22.07 21.25
CA GLN A 21 9.54 21.94 21.66
C GLN A 21 9.43 21.57 23.14
N SER A 22 8.55 22.27 23.87
CA SER A 22 8.17 21.97 25.26
C SER A 22 6.66 21.70 25.34
N GLY A 23 6.24 20.95 26.35
CA GLY A 23 4.81 20.68 26.61
C GLY A 23 4.12 19.78 25.57
N ILE A 24 4.88 18.96 24.83
CA ILE A 24 4.32 18.04 23.85
C ILE A 24 3.72 16.82 24.55
N ASP A 25 2.49 16.51 24.17
CA ASP A 25 1.85 15.24 24.46
C ASP A 25 2.44 14.14 23.55
N TRP A 26 3.53 13.52 24.01
CA TRP A 26 4.22 12.45 23.26
C TRP A 26 3.39 11.18 23.14
N GLU A 27 2.47 10.91 24.03
CA GLU A 27 1.56 9.76 23.93
C GLU A 27 0.60 9.95 22.75
N LYS A 28 0.07 11.15 22.58
CA LYS A 28 -0.74 11.50 21.41
C LYS A 28 0.04 11.42 20.10
N VAL A 29 1.30 11.88 20.09
CA VAL A 29 2.19 11.76 18.92
C VAL A 29 2.44 10.29 18.60
N ALA A 30 2.74 9.46 19.59
CA ALA A 30 2.92 8.02 19.42
C ALA A 30 1.65 7.33 18.88
N GLY A 31 0.49 7.68 19.41
CA GLY A 31 -0.79 7.18 18.92
C GLY A 31 -1.04 7.53 17.44
N LEU A 32 -0.68 8.74 17.02
CA LEU A 32 -0.76 9.15 15.61
C LEU A 32 0.26 8.39 14.74
N ALA A 33 1.48 8.18 15.23
CA ALA A 33 2.51 7.42 14.51
C ALA A 33 2.12 5.96 14.30
N LEU A 34 1.52 5.33 15.31
CA LEU A 34 0.98 3.97 15.23
C LEU A 34 -0.14 3.89 14.18
N ARG A 35 -1.13 4.76 14.23
CA ARG A 35 -2.23 4.79 13.24
C ARG A 35 -1.74 5.11 11.85
N GLY A 36 -0.78 6.01 11.71
CA GLY A 36 -0.19 6.40 10.42
C GLY A 36 0.73 5.35 9.80
N GLY A 37 1.04 4.25 10.53
CA GLY A 37 1.93 3.19 10.07
C GLY A 37 3.41 3.59 10.00
N ILE A 38 3.83 4.61 10.77
CA ILE A 38 5.18 5.16 10.81
C ILE A 38 5.88 4.97 12.17
N ALA A 39 5.42 3.98 12.94
CA ALA A 39 5.91 3.75 14.31
C ALA A 39 7.43 3.55 14.37
N GLY A 40 8.02 2.78 13.45
CA GLY A 40 9.46 2.53 13.40
C GLY A 40 10.28 3.79 13.13
N LEU A 41 9.81 4.64 12.20
CA LEU A 41 10.45 5.95 11.92
C LEU A 41 10.37 6.87 13.13
N ALA A 42 9.20 6.99 13.74
CA ALA A 42 8.98 7.83 14.91
C ALA A 42 9.82 7.35 16.10
N GLU A 43 9.85 6.05 16.36
CA GLU A 43 10.65 5.43 17.43
C GLU A 43 12.14 5.76 17.26
N ARG A 44 12.71 5.48 16.07
CA ARG A 44 14.10 5.74 15.77
C ARG A 44 14.47 7.21 15.99
N ASN A 45 13.63 8.12 15.50
CA ASN A 45 13.88 9.55 15.56
C ASN A 45 13.73 10.11 17.00
N LEU A 46 12.73 9.65 17.76
CA LEU A 46 12.57 10.05 19.18
C LEU A 46 13.72 9.51 20.05
N ARG A 47 14.16 8.28 19.80
CA ARG A 47 15.32 7.69 20.48
C ARG A 47 16.59 8.51 20.22
N ALA A 48 16.84 8.88 18.96
CA ALA A 48 17.98 9.73 18.57
C ALA A 48 17.96 11.13 19.21
N LEU A 49 16.78 11.60 19.60
CA LEU A 49 16.60 12.88 20.31
C LEU A 49 16.66 12.76 21.84
N GLY A 50 16.76 11.53 22.39
CA GLY A 50 16.74 11.29 23.84
C GLY A 50 15.35 11.44 24.47
N ILE A 51 14.28 11.40 23.68
CA ILE A 51 12.90 11.57 24.16
C ILE A 51 12.31 10.20 24.54
N GLY A 52 12.20 9.92 25.85
CA GLY A 52 11.86 8.60 26.39
C GLY A 52 10.37 8.32 26.67
N GLY A 53 9.55 9.33 26.92
CA GLY A 53 8.21 9.19 27.52
C GLY A 53 7.19 8.37 26.71
N ALA A 54 7.31 8.33 25.37
CA ALA A 54 6.37 7.60 24.50
C ALA A 54 7.00 6.43 23.74
N LEU A 55 8.22 6.02 24.11
CA LEU A 55 9.00 5.08 23.31
C LEU A 55 8.50 3.63 23.40
N ARG A 56 7.99 3.19 24.55
CA ARG A 56 7.63 1.77 24.75
C ARG A 56 6.64 1.22 23.73
N PRO A 57 5.48 1.85 23.47
CA PRO A 57 4.54 1.39 22.45
C PRO A 57 5.13 1.39 21.03
N LEU A 58 5.91 2.43 20.71
CA LEU A 58 6.56 2.55 19.40
C LEU A 58 7.66 1.50 19.22
N ALA A 59 8.49 1.26 20.25
CA ALA A 59 9.54 0.26 20.23
C ALA A 59 8.99 -1.16 20.08
N MET A 60 7.90 -1.47 20.78
CA MET A 60 7.21 -2.76 20.62
C MET A 60 6.64 -2.94 19.22
N ALA A 61 6.03 -1.90 18.65
CA ALA A 61 5.52 -1.92 17.28
C ALA A 61 6.64 -2.05 16.26
N SER A 62 7.74 -1.35 16.45
CA SER A 62 8.93 -1.39 15.59
C SER A 62 9.57 -2.79 15.58
N LEU A 63 9.81 -3.37 16.76
CA LEU A 63 10.34 -4.73 16.90
C LEU A 63 9.41 -5.78 16.25
N ARG A 64 8.10 -5.68 16.50
CA ARG A 64 7.13 -6.56 15.85
C ARG A 64 7.18 -6.42 14.33
N THR A 65 7.21 -5.19 13.82
CA THR A 65 7.33 -4.89 12.39
C THR A 65 8.58 -5.53 11.80
N GLU A 66 9.74 -5.41 12.47
CA GLU A 66 10.99 -6.01 12.01
C GLU A 66 10.87 -7.54 11.86
N VAL A 67 10.39 -8.21 12.92
CA VAL A 67 10.25 -9.66 12.92
C VAL A 67 9.25 -10.13 11.84
N ASP A 68 8.08 -9.48 11.74
CA ASP A 68 7.07 -9.83 10.76
C ASP A 68 7.58 -9.62 9.33
N ASN A 69 8.23 -8.49 9.07
CA ASN A 69 8.78 -8.16 7.75
C ASN A 69 9.89 -9.15 7.33
N ARG A 70 10.79 -9.55 8.23
CA ARG A 70 11.83 -10.55 7.93
C ARG A 70 11.22 -11.89 7.52
N ILE A 71 10.17 -12.34 8.21
CA ILE A 71 9.46 -13.58 7.86
C ILE A 71 8.79 -13.46 6.50
N LEU A 72 8.08 -12.35 6.25
CA LEU A 72 7.40 -12.09 4.98
C LEU A 72 8.38 -12.00 3.82
N LEU A 73 9.50 -11.30 3.98
CA LEU A 73 10.54 -11.18 2.95
C LEU A 73 11.17 -12.52 2.61
N ARG A 74 11.53 -13.31 3.62
CA ARG A 74 12.11 -14.65 3.42
C ARG A 74 11.17 -15.57 2.63
N GLU A 75 9.88 -15.58 2.97
CA GLU A 75 8.90 -16.38 2.25
C GLU A 75 8.71 -15.83 0.81
N THR A 76 8.73 -14.50 0.63
CA THR A 76 8.64 -13.88 -0.70
C THR A 76 9.82 -14.25 -1.59
N VAL A 77 11.05 -14.24 -1.07
CA VAL A 77 12.24 -14.68 -1.81
C VAL A 77 12.06 -16.12 -2.30
N ALA A 78 11.61 -17.00 -1.44
CA ALA A 78 11.39 -18.40 -1.79
C ALA A 78 10.30 -18.59 -2.86
N VAL A 79 9.19 -17.83 -2.77
CA VAL A 79 8.11 -17.84 -3.78
C VAL A 79 8.63 -17.32 -5.12
N CYS A 80 9.32 -16.18 -5.14
CA CYS A 80 9.85 -15.57 -6.35
C CYS A 80 10.89 -16.48 -7.06
N ALA A 81 11.75 -17.14 -6.29
CA ALA A 81 12.74 -18.09 -6.83
C ALA A 81 12.05 -19.28 -7.52
N GLN A 82 11.04 -19.86 -6.89
CA GLN A 82 10.30 -20.97 -7.46
C GLN A 82 9.45 -20.56 -8.67
N ALA A 83 8.78 -19.41 -8.60
CA ALA A 83 8.04 -18.88 -9.74
C ALA A 83 8.96 -18.65 -10.93
N SER A 84 10.16 -18.10 -10.71
CA SER A 84 11.17 -17.91 -11.76
C SER A 84 11.63 -19.23 -12.38
N ALA A 85 11.83 -20.27 -11.57
CA ALA A 85 12.21 -21.62 -12.05
C ALA A 85 11.12 -22.25 -12.93
N LEU A 86 9.86 -21.90 -12.71
CA LEU A 86 8.71 -22.33 -13.51
C LEU A 86 8.48 -21.44 -14.74
N GLY A 87 9.31 -20.42 -15.00
CA GLY A 87 9.10 -19.43 -16.05
C GLY A 87 7.90 -18.49 -15.79
N ALA A 88 7.39 -18.47 -14.57
CA ALA A 88 6.32 -17.57 -14.15
C ALA A 88 6.92 -16.37 -13.40
N GLY A 89 7.00 -15.24 -14.08
CA GLY A 89 7.47 -14.00 -13.44
C GLY A 89 6.46 -13.49 -12.42
N VAL A 90 6.94 -13.12 -11.23
CA VAL A 90 6.15 -12.39 -10.23
C VAL A 90 6.91 -11.16 -9.77
N LEU A 91 6.21 -10.07 -9.51
CA LEU A 91 6.77 -8.81 -9.02
C LEU A 91 6.18 -8.48 -7.65
N PRO A 92 6.97 -8.46 -6.58
CA PRO A 92 6.54 -7.87 -5.32
C PRO A 92 6.18 -6.40 -5.51
N LEU A 93 5.10 -5.98 -4.87
CA LEU A 93 4.62 -4.60 -4.87
C LEU A 93 4.74 -3.98 -3.48
N LYS A 94 4.45 -2.69 -3.40
CA LYS A 94 4.23 -1.93 -2.15
C LYS A 94 5.36 -2.11 -1.13
N GLY A 95 5.01 -2.43 0.14
CA GLY A 95 5.95 -2.54 1.25
C GLY A 95 7.09 -3.52 1.01
N THR A 96 6.80 -4.68 0.44
CA THR A 96 7.79 -5.71 0.13
C THR A 96 8.83 -5.21 -0.87
N ALA A 97 8.38 -4.58 -1.96
CA ALA A 97 9.27 -4.00 -2.96
C ALA A 97 10.13 -2.87 -2.38
N LEU A 98 9.55 -2.02 -1.52
CA LEU A 98 10.24 -0.90 -0.88
C LEU A 98 11.38 -1.34 0.03
N ILE A 99 11.13 -2.36 0.86
CA ILE A 99 12.15 -2.89 1.77
C ILE A 99 13.22 -3.65 0.98
N ALA A 100 12.82 -4.50 0.04
CA ALA A 100 13.74 -5.27 -0.79
C ALA A 100 14.67 -4.37 -1.63
N SER A 101 14.16 -3.25 -2.14
CA SER A 101 14.94 -2.26 -2.92
C SER A 101 15.73 -1.27 -2.05
N ALA A 102 15.80 -1.49 -0.73
CA ALA A 102 16.49 -0.64 0.23
C ALA A 102 16.04 0.84 0.20
N VAL A 103 14.78 1.11 -0.20
CA VAL A 103 14.15 2.42 -0.01
C VAL A 103 14.06 2.72 1.49
N TYR A 104 13.81 1.70 2.30
CA TYR A 104 13.96 1.75 3.74
C TYR A 104 15.24 1.01 4.16
N SER A 105 16.07 1.68 4.95
CA SER A 105 17.37 1.17 5.40
C SER A 105 17.26 -0.01 6.38
N ASP A 106 16.10 -0.18 6.99
CA ASP A 106 15.82 -1.26 7.95
C ASP A 106 14.35 -1.70 7.84
N PRO A 107 14.06 -3.02 7.91
CA PRO A 107 12.69 -3.54 7.84
C PRO A 107 11.76 -3.04 8.94
N SER A 108 12.27 -2.62 10.09
CA SER A 108 11.47 -2.07 11.20
C SER A 108 10.79 -0.74 10.87
N LEU A 109 11.32 -0.02 9.88
CA LEU A 109 10.89 1.36 9.56
C LEU A 109 9.60 1.43 8.75
N ARG A 110 9.21 0.34 8.07
CA ARG A 110 8.05 0.29 7.20
C ARG A 110 7.13 -0.88 7.55
N SER A 111 6.03 -0.59 8.23
CA SER A 111 5.07 -1.64 8.63
C SER A 111 4.37 -2.26 7.41
N MET A 112 4.35 -3.61 7.36
CA MET A 112 3.56 -4.42 6.44
C MET A 112 2.66 -5.36 7.24
N CYS A 113 1.54 -5.76 6.66
CA CYS A 113 0.66 -6.82 7.18
C CYS A 113 0.48 -7.95 6.16
N ASP A 114 0.86 -7.72 4.93
CA ASP A 114 0.65 -8.54 3.75
C ASP A 114 1.82 -8.45 2.79
N VAL A 115 1.86 -9.37 1.84
CA VAL A 115 2.74 -9.37 0.69
C VAL A 115 1.88 -9.32 -0.57
N ASP A 116 2.03 -8.26 -1.34
CA ASP A 116 1.39 -8.15 -2.64
C ASP A 116 2.33 -8.69 -3.72
N LEU A 117 1.88 -9.66 -4.49
CA LEU A 117 2.58 -10.23 -5.63
C LEU A 117 1.79 -9.99 -6.91
N LEU A 118 2.39 -9.36 -7.89
CA LEU A 118 1.81 -9.18 -9.21
C LEU A 118 2.33 -10.25 -10.16
N CYS A 119 1.44 -10.92 -10.88
CA CYS A 119 1.79 -11.81 -12.00
C CYS A 119 1.02 -11.42 -13.26
N LEU A 120 1.52 -11.87 -14.42
CA LEU A 120 0.76 -11.73 -15.66
C LEU A 120 -0.48 -12.64 -15.62
N PRO A 121 -1.62 -12.22 -16.23
CA PRO A 121 -2.87 -12.98 -16.16
C PRO A 121 -2.75 -14.41 -16.70
N ASP A 122 -1.95 -14.64 -17.74
CA ASP A 122 -1.69 -15.97 -18.35
C ASP A 122 -0.85 -16.89 -17.45
N ARG A 123 -0.19 -16.36 -16.43
CA ARG A 123 0.61 -17.09 -15.42
C ARG A 123 -0.09 -17.23 -14.07
N PHE A 124 -1.25 -16.64 -13.92
CA PHE A 124 -1.94 -16.55 -12.63
C PHE A 124 -2.19 -17.94 -12.00
N GLU A 125 -2.78 -18.88 -12.71
CA GLU A 125 -3.09 -20.22 -12.17
C GLU A 125 -1.82 -21.01 -11.84
N GLN A 126 -0.74 -20.81 -12.58
CA GLN A 126 0.56 -21.45 -12.32
C GLN A 126 1.16 -20.93 -11.00
N VAL A 127 1.12 -19.60 -10.76
CA VAL A 127 1.61 -19.00 -9.51
C VAL A 127 0.69 -19.36 -8.34
N LEU A 128 -0.62 -19.39 -8.56
CA LEU A 128 -1.59 -19.80 -7.55
C LEU A 128 -1.36 -21.26 -7.10
N GLY A 129 -1.12 -22.18 -8.06
CA GLY A 129 -0.75 -23.57 -7.77
C GLY A 129 0.52 -23.65 -6.93
N LEU A 130 1.57 -22.92 -7.30
CA LEU A 130 2.83 -22.84 -6.53
C LEU A 130 2.58 -22.38 -5.08
N LEU A 131 1.75 -21.36 -4.88
CA LEU A 131 1.44 -20.88 -3.51
C LEU A 131 0.69 -21.95 -2.71
N ARG A 132 -0.25 -22.68 -3.33
CA ARG A 132 -0.95 -23.81 -2.68
C ARG A 132 0.01 -24.93 -2.29
N ASP A 133 0.94 -25.31 -3.17
CA ASP A 133 1.97 -26.33 -2.91
C ASP A 133 2.91 -25.93 -1.76
N ARG A 134 3.08 -24.62 -1.54
CA ARG A 134 3.81 -24.06 -0.40
C ARG A 134 2.98 -23.99 0.89
N GLY A 135 1.75 -24.48 0.88
CA GLY A 135 0.86 -24.54 2.04
C GLY A 135 0.07 -23.27 2.29
N PHE A 136 -0.04 -22.38 1.30
CA PHE A 136 -0.99 -21.27 1.35
C PHE A 136 -2.40 -21.75 1.02
N GLN A 137 -3.38 -21.28 1.75
CA GLN A 137 -4.79 -21.61 1.54
C GLN A 137 -5.56 -20.32 1.17
N GLU A 138 -6.43 -20.43 0.17
CA GLU A 138 -7.30 -19.31 -0.18
C GLU A 138 -8.29 -19.05 0.95
N SER A 139 -8.51 -17.79 1.24
CA SER A 139 -9.59 -17.40 2.15
C SER A 139 -10.95 -17.66 1.47
N GLU A 140 -11.82 -18.44 2.10
CA GLU A 140 -13.19 -18.72 1.60
C GLU A 140 -13.97 -17.44 1.27
N TYR A 141 -13.75 -16.40 2.04
CA TYR A 141 -14.37 -15.09 1.82
C TYR A 141 -13.97 -14.46 0.49
N PHE A 142 -12.70 -14.57 0.09
CA PHE A 142 -12.21 -14.01 -1.17
C PHE A 142 -12.49 -14.93 -2.37
N ALA A 143 -12.46 -16.24 -2.19
CA ALA A 143 -12.80 -17.19 -3.24
C ALA A 143 -14.22 -16.97 -3.82
N ALA A 144 -15.17 -16.65 -2.94
CA ALA A 144 -16.56 -16.37 -3.33
C ALA A 144 -16.74 -15.02 -4.07
N GLN A 145 -15.72 -14.18 -4.17
CA GLN A 145 -15.80 -12.84 -4.72
C GLN A 145 -14.75 -12.57 -5.81
N ARG A 146 -14.14 -13.61 -6.37
CA ARG A 146 -13.04 -13.53 -7.35
C ARG A 146 -13.36 -12.61 -8.54
N ASP A 147 -14.60 -12.59 -9.01
CA ASP A 147 -15.06 -11.76 -10.13
C ASP A 147 -15.07 -10.26 -9.83
N TYR A 148 -15.01 -9.87 -8.55
CA TYR A 148 -15.08 -8.48 -8.11
C TYR A 148 -13.75 -7.94 -7.60
N TYR A 149 -12.75 -8.82 -7.41
CA TYR A 149 -11.40 -8.43 -6.96
C TYR A 149 -10.41 -8.50 -8.12
N HIS A 150 -9.27 -7.89 -7.93
CA HIS A 150 -8.12 -7.91 -8.84
C HIS A 150 -6.98 -8.78 -8.28
N HIS A 151 -7.24 -9.52 -7.20
CA HIS A 151 -6.32 -10.41 -6.50
C HIS A 151 -7.05 -11.54 -5.79
N VAL A 152 -6.30 -12.56 -5.41
CA VAL A 152 -6.72 -13.60 -4.46
C VAL A 152 -5.88 -13.49 -3.21
N ALA A 153 -6.54 -13.49 -2.06
CA ALA A 153 -5.87 -13.49 -0.77
C ALA A 153 -5.65 -14.92 -0.27
N LEU A 154 -4.41 -15.22 0.09
CA LEU A 154 -3.98 -16.52 0.56
C LEU A 154 -3.31 -16.40 1.93
N VAL A 155 -3.56 -17.34 2.81
CA VAL A 155 -3.01 -17.37 4.17
C VAL A 155 -2.23 -18.64 4.39
N LYS A 156 -1.04 -18.51 4.97
CA LYS A 156 -0.22 -19.61 5.47
C LYS A 156 0.08 -19.40 6.95
N THR A 157 -0.05 -20.44 7.76
CA THR A 157 0.32 -20.39 9.17
C THR A 157 1.74 -20.93 9.35
N VAL A 158 2.61 -20.14 9.97
CA VAL A 158 3.99 -20.52 10.33
C VAL A 158 4.17 -20.29 11.83
N GLY A 159 4.25 -21.38 12.59
CA GLY A 159 4.20 -21.31 14.05
C GLY A 159 2.87 -20.70 14.52
N ASN A 160 2.94 -19.61 15.28
CA ASN A 160 1.77 -18.86 15.76
C ASN A 160 1.43 -17.64 14.89
N ARG A 161 2.03 -17.49 13.70
CA ARG A 161 1.86 -16.34 12.83
C ARG A 161 1.10 -16.71 11.55
N LYS A 162 0.24 -15.83 11.11
CA LYS A 162 -0.42 -15.92 9.81
C LYS A 162 0.29 -14.99 8.82
N LEU A 163 0.77 -15.56 7.72
CA LEU A 163 1.32 -14.82 6.59
C LEU A 163 0.18 -14.63 5.60
N LEU A 164 -0.09 -13.38 5.25
CA LEU A 164 -1.08 -13.02 4.24
C LEU A 164 -0.37 -12.64 2.94
N PHE A 165 -0.72 -13.31 1.85
CA PHE A 165 -0.23 -13.03 0.50
C PHE A 165 -1.41 -12.69 -0.39
N GLU A 166 -1.30 -11.61 -1.15
CA GLU A 166 -2.28 -11.22 -2.16
C GLU A 166 -1.65 -11.41 -3.54
N LEU A 167 -2.16 -12.40 -4.29
CA LEU A 167 -1.73 -12.63 -5.67
C LEU A 167 -2.62 -11.83 -6.61
N HIS A 168 -2.03 -10.82 -7.23
CA HIS A 168 -2.67 -9.86 -8.11
C HIS A 168 -2.46 -10.24 -9.58
N TRP A 169 -3.50 -10.10 -10.42
CA TRP A 169 -3.38 -10.07 -11.89
C TRP A 169 -3.53 -8.65 -12.46
N GLN A 170 -3.91 -7.69 -11.61
CA GLN A 170 -3.87 -6.25 -11.85
C GLN A 170 -3.45 -5.54 -10.58
N PRO A 171 -2.66 -4.45 -10.67
CA PRO A 171 -2.13 -3.77 -9.48
C PRO A 171 -3.21 -3.20 -8.56
N THR A 172 -4.35 -2.77 -9.10
CA THR A 172 -5.50 -2.20 -8.37
C THR A 172 -6.72 -2.08 -9.27
N HIS A 173 -7.89 -1.72 -8.71
CA HIS A 173 -9.09 -1.40 -9.48
C HIS A 173 -9.05 0.01 -10.06
N GLY A 174 -9.77 0.20 -11.17
CA GLY A 174 -10.23 1.50 -11.62
C GLY A 174 -9.41 2.20 -12.70
N PHE A 175 -8.20 1.73 -12.99
CA PHE A 175 -7.37 2.24 -14.09
C PHE A 175 -7.31 1.21 -15.23
N TYR A 176 -7.60 1.59 -16.48
CA TYR A 176 -8.00 0.63 -17.52
C TYR A 176 -6.92 0.21 -18.52
N ALA A 177 -5.79 0.92 -18.59
CA ALA A 177 -4.71 0.59 -19.51
C ALA A 177 -3.61 -0.27 -18.86
N TYR A 178 -3.97 -1.14 -17.91
CA TYR A 178 -2.99 -1.89 -17.13
C TYR A 178 -2.13 -2.84 -17.95
N SER A 179 -2.67 -3.53 -18.95
CA SER A 179 -1.94 -4.58 -19.66
C SER A 179 -0.62 -4.10 -20.24
N GLU A 180 -0.61 -2.95 -20.93
CA GLU A 180 0.60 -2.39 -21.52
C GLU A 180 1.57 -1.85 -20.47
N VAL A 181 1.07 -1.11 -19.49
CA VAL A 181 1.88 -0.55 -18.41
C VAL A 181 2.49 -1.65 -17.55
N VAL A 182 1.70 -2.68 -17.20
CA VAL A 182 2.16 -3.84 -16.41
C VAL A 182 3.20 -4.66 -17.20
N ALA A 183 3.00 -4.91 -18.49
CA ALA A 183 4.02 -5.55 -19.32
C ALA A 183 5.33 -4.77 -19.27
N GLY A 184 5.26 -3.43 -19.33
CA GLY A 184 6.41 -2.55 -19.15
C GLY A 184 7.09 -2.72 -17.79
N TRP A 185 6.34 -2.90 -16.70
CA TRP A 185 6.90 -3.16 -15.37
C TRP A 185 7.72 -4.45 -15.32
N PHE A 186 7.23 -5.53 -15.94
CA PHE A 186 7.99 -6.79 -16.03
C PHE A 186 9.25 -6.64 -16.86
N SER A 187 9.20 -5.95 -18.00
CA SER A 187 10.36 -5.77 -18.89
C SER A 187 11.44 -4.88 -18.28
N ARG A 188 11.07 -3.90 -17.46
CA ARG A 188 11.99 -2.98 -16.75
C ARG A 188 12.36 -3.43 -15.35
N SER A 189 11.82 -4.57 -14.89
CA SER A 189 12.13 -5.10 -13.58
C SER A 189 13.63 -5.40 -13.44
N ARG A 190 14.14 -5.21 -12.23
CA ARG A 190 15.54 -5.50 -11.89
C ARG A 190 15.62 -6.53 -10.77
N ARG A 191 16.73 -7.23 -10.67
CA ARG A 191 16.98 -8.11 -9.51
C ARG A 191 17.62 -7.29 -8.40
N VAL A 192 17.13 -7.49 -7.18
CA VAL A 192 17.68 -6.88 -5.98
C VAL A 192 18.12 -7.98 -5.02
N ARG A 193 19.24 -7.75 -4.34
CA ARG A 193 19.78 -8.69 -3.34
C ARG A 193 19.22 -8.37 -1.97
N THR A 194 18.81 -9.41 -1.27
CA THR A 194 18.41 -9.36 0.14
C THR A 194 19.23 -10.36 0.93
N PRO A 195 19.21 -10.32 2.27
CA PRO A 195 19.90 -11.32 3.09
C PRO A 195 19.43 -12.76 2.82
N ASP A 196 18.20 -12.95 2.37
CA ASP A 196 17.61 -14.28 2.13
C ASP A 196 17.74 -14.75 0.67
N GLY A 197 18.28 -13.93 -0.23
CA GLY A 197 18.45 -14.22 -1.65
C GLY A 197 18.06 -13.05 -2.56
N GLU A 198 17.92 -13.34 -3.85
CA GLU A 198 17.52 -12.33 -4.85
C GLU A 198 16.01 -12.36 -5.10
N LEU A 199 15.43 -11.19 -5.31
CA LEU A 199 14.06 -11.04 -5.81
C LEU A 199 13.97 -10.05 -6.97
N PRO A 200 12.96 -10.22 -7.86
CA PRO A 200 12.61 -9.19 -8.82
C PRO A 200 12.00 -7.98 -8.11
N SER A 201 12.30 -6.80 -8.60
CA SER A 201 11.74 -5.55 -8.11
C SER A 201 11.39 -4.62 -9.26
N LEU A 202 10.40 -3.78 -9.04
CA LEU A 202 10.08 -2.70 -9.97
C LEU A 202 11.27 -1.75 -10.12
N SER A 203 11.38 -1.11 -11.29
CA SER A 203 12.25 0.07 -11.44
C SER A 203 11.79 1.16 -10.46
N PRO A 204 12.66 2.11 -10.04
CA PRO A 204 12.25 3.21 -9.18
C PRO A 204 11.08 4.03 -9.73
N THR A 205 11.03 4.21 -11.05
CA THR A 205 9.94 4.90 -11.74
C THR A 205 8.62 4.14 -11.59
N ASP A 206 8.63 2.83 -11.86
CA ASP A 206 7.45 1.98 -11.77
C ASP A 206 6.99 1.79 -10.31
N LEU A 207 7.95 1.72 -9.39
CA LEU A 207 7.67 1.64 -7.95
C LEU A 207 6.97 2.90 -7.45
N LEU A 208 7.46 4.09 -7.84
CA LEU A 208 6.84 5.36 -7.49
C LEU A 208 5.43 5.49 -8.09
N LEU A 209 5.25 5.08 -9.34
CA LEU A 209 3.95 5.04 -10.01
C LEU A 209 2.99 4.12 -9.27
N SER A 210 3.41 2.89 -8.94
CA SER A 210 2.57 1.89 -8.27
C SER A 210 2.11 2.35 -6.89
N VAL A 211 3.00 2.95 -6.09
CA VAL A 211 2.68 3.48 -4.76
C VAL A 211 1.77 4.71 -4.86
N GLY A 212 1.98 5.58 -5.84
CA GLY A 212 1.12 6.73 -6.09
C GLY A 212 -0.31 6.31 -6.46
N ILE A 213 -0.48 5.32 -7.32
CA ILE A 213 -1.78 4.72 -7.66
C ILE A 213 -2.43 4.10 -6.42
N HIS A 214 -1.66 3.37 -5.62
CA HIS A 214 -2.17 2.76 -4.40
C HIS A 214 -2.69 3.81 -3.41
N LEU A 215 -1.96 4.92 -3.20
CA LEU A 215 -2.44 6.04 -2.39
C LEU A 215 -3.75 6.62 -2.92
N ALA A 216 -3.90 6.72 -4.25
CA ALA A 216 -5.13 7.20 -4.87
C ALA A 216 -6.33 6.29 -4.61
N THR A 217 -6.14 4.95 -4.63
CA THR A 217 -7.21 3.98 -4.31
C THR A 217 -7.68 4.09 -2.86
N HIS A 218 -6.80 4.52 -1.95
CA HIS A 218 -7.09 4.85 -0.55
C HIS A 218 -7.56 6.29 -0.33
N ARG A 219 -7.83 7.02 -1.40
CA ARG A 219 -8.48 8.34 -1.40
C ARG A 219 -7.73 9.40 -0.59
N PHE A 220 -6.41 9.25 -0.43
CA PHE A 220 -5.52 10.22 0.21
C PHE A 220 -5.89 10.55 1.66
N ARG A 221 -6.42 9.62 2.45
CA ARG A 221 -6.84 9.92 3.83
C ARG A 221 -6.15 9.07 4.90
N ASP A 222 -6.28 7.78 4.84
CA ASP A 222 -5.62 6.87 5.77
C ASP A 222 -4.31 6.35 5.19
N GLY A 223 -3.35 6.08 6.05
CA GLY A 223 -2.07 5.53 5.63
C GLY A 223 -1.01 6.59 5.31
N LEU A 224 -0.68 7.42 6.29
CA LEU A 224 0.46 8.35 6.21
C LEU A 224 1.72 7.65 5.68
N LYS A 225 1.91 6.36 6.01
CA LYS A 225 3.01 5.54 5.51
C LYS A 225 3.14 5.54 3.98
N TRP A 226 2.03 5.57 3.21
CA TRP A 226 2.09 5.57 1.74
C TRP A 226 2.55 6.92 1.18
N LEU A 227 2.20 8.00 1.87
CA LEU A 227 2.73 9.32 1.51
C LEU A 227 4.24 9.41 1.81
N VAL A 228 4.67 8.80 2.93
CA VAL A 228 6.08 8.66 3.29
C VAL A 228 6.82 7.79 2.27
N ASP A 229 6.21 6.69 1.80
CA ASP A 229 6.77 5.85 0.74
C ASP A 229 7.09 6.67 -0.51
N ILE A 230 6.15 7.50 -0.98
CA ILE A 230 6.35 8.39 -2.13
C ILE A 230 7.54 9.33 -1.89
N ALA A 231 7.60 9.95 -0.72
CA ALA A 231 8.68 10.87 -0.38
C ALA A 231 10.04 10.18 -0.30
N GLU A 232 10.11 8.99 0.28
CA GLU A 232 11.37 8.24 0.42
C GLU A 232 11.87 7.66 -0.91
N ILE A 233 10.97 7.14 -1.77
CA ILE A 233 11.35 6.74 -3.14
C ILE A 233 11.92 7.96 -3.88
N SER A 234 11.21 9.10 -3.84
CA SER A 234 11.61 10.31 -4.56
C SER A 234 12.97 10.84 -4.11
N ARG A 235 13.33 10.69 -2.82
CA ARG A 235 14.63 11.13 -2.30
C ARG A 235 15.75 10.15 -2.62
N ARG A 236 15.52 8.86 -2.35
CA ARG A 236 16.58 7.85 -2.42
C ARG A 236 16.88 7.41 -3.83
N CYS A 237 15.88 7.42 -4.70
CA CYS A 237 16.00 7.01 -6.09
C CYS A 237 15.93 8.18 -7.07
N GLN A 238 16.10 9.43 -6.61
CA GLN A 238 15.90 10.65 -7.41
C GLN A 238 16.60 10.60 -8.78
N ALA A 239 17.85 10.13 -8.83
CA ALA A 239 18.65 10.04 -10.05
C ALA A 239 18.21 8.91 -11.00
N GLU A 240 17.44 7.92 -10.51
CA GLU A 240 17.00 6.77 -11.27
C GLU A 240 15.55 6.90 -11.77
N ILE A 241 14.82 7.93 -11.33
CA ILE A 241 13.43 8.16 -11.73
C ILE A 241 13.37 8.84 -13.09
N ASP A 242 12.82 8.14 -14.07
CA ASP A 242 12.43 8.73 -15.36
C ASP A 242 11.07 9.39 -15.25
N TRP A 243 11.09 10.71 -15.03
CA TRP A 243 9.87 11.50 -14.88
C TRP A 243 9.03 11.57 -16.16
N GLN A 244 9.65 11.50 -17.34
CA GLN A 244 8.92 11.49 -18.60
C GLN A 244 8.13 10.20 -18.76
N GLN A 245 8.75 9.05 -18.48
CA GLN A 245 8.10 7.75 -18.47
C GLN A 245 6.98 7.70 -17.43
N LEU A 246 7.24 8.14 -16.19
CA LEU A 246 6.26 8.15 -15.09
C LEU A 246 4.97 8.89 -15.49
N TRP A 247 5.11 10.11 -15.99
CA TRP A 247 3.96 10.91 -16.42
C TRP A 247 3.30 10.37 -17.70
N GLY A 248 4.08 9.73 -18.58
CA GLY A 248 3.58 9.02 -19.76
C GLY A 248 2.68 7.85 -19.36
N ASP A 249 3.14 6.99 -18.47
CA ASP A 249 2.39 5.83 -17.97
C ASP A 249 1.19 6.28 -17.11
N ALA A 250 1.34 7.33 -16.32
CA ALA A 250 0.23 7.93 -15.57
C ALA A 250 -0.94 8.36 -16.47
N ARG A 251 -0.64 9.01 -17.60
CA ARG A 251 -1.67 9.41 -18.59
C ARG A 251 -2.30 8.20 -19.27
N ARG A 252 -1.50 7.18 -19.65
CA ARG A 252 -2.04 5.94 -20.23
C ARG A 252 -3.02 5.23 -19.29
N LEU A 253 -2.73 5.27 -18.00
CA LEU A 253 -3.60 4.71 -16.94
C LEU A 253 -4.82 5.58 -16.64
N GLY A 254 -4.91 6.82 -17.14
CA GLY A 254 -5.93 7.78 -16.71
C GLY A 254 -5.77 8.23 -15.25
N ALA A 255 -4.55 8.20 -14.72
CA ALA A 255 -4.22 8.43 -13.32
C ALA A 255 -3.43 9.72 -13.08
N ALA A 256 -3.17 10.54 -14.10
CA ALA A 256 -2.31 11.71 -13.98
C ALA A 256 -2.82 12.74 -12.97
N ASN A 257 -4.14 12.97 -12.92
CA ASN A 257 -4.75 13.87 -11.93
C ASN A 257 -4.60 13.34 -10.50
N ALA A 258 -4.84 12.04 -10.31
CA ALA A 258 -4.73 11.40 -9.01
C ALA A 258 -3.29 11.42 -8.48
N LEU A 259 -2.32 11.09 -9.35
CA LEU A 259 -0.90 11.17 -9.02
C LEU A 259 -0.46 12.61 -8.74
N THR A 260 -0.89 13.57 -9.55
CA THR A 260 -0.61 15.00 -9.31
C THR A 260 -1.08 15.42 -7.92
N PHE A 261 -2.29 15.01 -7.51
CA PHE A 261 -2.83 15.34 -6.19
C PHE A 261 -1.99 14.73 -5.06
N GLY A 262 -1.72 13.41 -5.12
CA GLY A 262 -0.93 12.71 -4.11
C GLY A 262 0.51 13.18 -4.02
N PHE A 263 1.15 13.39 -5.16
CA PHE A 263 2.53 13.87 -5.23
C PHE A 263 2.67 15.29 -4.71
N ARG A 264 1.73 16.18 -5.03
CA ARG A 264 1.71 17.52 -4.48
C ARG A 264 1.46 17.54 -2.96
N MET A 265 0.67 16.59 -2.45
CA MET A 265 0.53 16.38 -1.00
C MET A 265 1.88 15.94 -0.38
N ALA A 266 2.62 15.04 -1.03
CA ALA A 266 3.96 14.63 -0.58
C ALA A 266 4.97 15.77 -0.61
N VAL A 267 4.92 16.64 -1.61
CA VAL A 267 5.74 17.87 -1.67
C VAL A 267 5.41 18.80 -0.51
N ARG A 268 4.12 19.12 -0.30
CA ARG A 268 3.71 20.05 0.77
C ARG A 268 4.00 19.56 2.17
N LEU A 269 3.75 18.27 2.43
CA LEU A 269 3.80 17.72 3.79
C LEU A 269 5.18 17.15 4.15
N LEU A 270 5.89 16.64 3.17
CA LEU A 270 7.15 15.90 3.40
C LEU A 270 8.33 16.44 2.60
N ASP A 271 8.18 17.54 1.86
CA ASP A 271 9.19 18.13 0.97
C ASP A 271 9.79 17.09 -0.01
N ALA A 272 8.92 16.25 -0.61
CA ALA A 272 9.35 15.25 -1.57
C ALA A 272 9.89 15.92 -2.86
N PRO A 273 11.08 15.53 -3.37
CA PRO A 273 11.67 16.13 -4.58
C PRO A 273 11.03 15.52 -5.84
N ILE A 274 9.84 15.99 -6.20
CA ILE A 274 9.07 15.48 -7.34
C ILE A 274 9.13 16.48 -8.49
N SER A 275 9.52 16.00 -9.67
CA SER A 275 9.64 16.80 -10.89
C SER A 275 8.43 16.63 -11.82
N GLY A 276 8.21 17.63 -12.70
CA GLY A 276 7.19 17.57 -13.74
C GLY A 276 5.75 17.70 -13.24
N LEU A 277 5.53 18.18 -12.00
CA LEU A 277 4.19 18.45 -11.50
C LEU A 277 3.54 19.57 -12.30
N PRO A 278 2.34 19.33 -12.91
CA PRO A 278 1.62 20.36 -13.60
C PRO A 278 1.15 21.45 -12.62
N PRO A 279 0.82 22.67 -13.08
CA PRO A 279 0.28 23.71 -12.19
C PRO A 279 -1.02 23.24 -11.52
N PRO A 280 -1.33 23.73 -10.29
CA PRO A 280 -2.53 23.31 -9.57
C PRO A 280 -3.80 23.73 -10.30
N GLY A 281 -4.65 22.74 -10.64
CA GLY A 281 -5.92 22.94 -11.33
C GLY A 281 -7.13 23.03 -10.38
N LEU A 282 -8.31 23.29 -10.96
CA LEU A 282 -9.57 23.36 -10.21
C LEU A 282 -9.89 22.02 -9.50
N ARG A 283 -9.69 20.88 -10.18
CA ARG A 283 -9.93 19.55 -9.62
C ARG A 283 -9.11 19.29 -8.36
N GLU A 284 -7.85 19.72 -8.34
CA GLU A 284 -6.99 19.61 -7.16
C GLU A 284 -7.50 20.49 -6.01
N ARG A 285 -7.93 21.70 -6.27
CA ARG A 285 -8.48 22.61 -5.25
C ARG A 285 -9.72 22.01 -4.60
N LEU A 286 -10.64 21.48 -5.39
CA LEU A 286 -11.84 20.80 -4.91
C LEU A 286 -11.48 19.51 -4.15
N GLY A 287 -10.53 18.73 -4.65
CA GLY A 287 -10.04 17.51 -3.99
C GLY A 287 -9.51 17.77 -2.58
N ARG A 288 -8.85 18.92 -2.34
CA ARG A 288 -8.36 19.29 -1.00
C ARG A 288 -9.48 19.54 0.02
N HIS A 289 -10.65 19.99 -0.40
CA HIS A 289 -11.80 20.11 0.50
C HIS A 289 -12.35 18.74 0.89
N LEU A 290 -12.33 17.77 -0.03
CA LEU A 290 -12.79 16.40 0.20
C LEU A 290 -11.79 15.55 0.97
N SER A 291 -10.49 15.77 0.75
CA SER A 291 -9.39 15.09 1.43
C SER A 291 -8.32 16.09 1.88
N PRO A 292 -8.54 16.78 3.00
CA PRO A 292 -7.59 17.76 3.51
C PRO A 292 -6.31 17.09 4.04
N ASP A 293 -5.20 17.82 3.99
CA ASP A 293 -3.89 17.35 4.48
C ASP A 293 -3.96 16.85 5.94
N THR A 294 -4.81 17.48 6.78
CA THR A 294 -5.02 17.06 8.18
C THR A 294 -5.62 15.67 8.30
N ALA A 295 -6.48 15.27 7.38
CA ALA A 295 -7.08 13.93 7.39
C ALA A 295 -6.02 12.85 7.12
N MET A 296 -5.08 13.11 6.19
CA MET A 296 -3.94 12.24 5.94
C MET A 296 -3.03 12.13 7.16
N VAL A 297 -2.65 13.26 7.77
CA VAL A 297 -1.75 13.29 8.94
C VAL A 297 -2.37 12.59 10.15
N ARG A 298 -3.67 12.69 10.34
CA ARG A 298 -4.39 12.04 11.45
C ARG A 298 -4.84 10.62 11.14
N SER A 299 -4.66 10.17 9.89
CA SER A 299 -5.19 8.90 9.38
C SER A 299 -6.69 8.76 9.65
N GLU A 300 -7.45 9.80 9.30
CA GLU A 300 -8.89 9.85 9.50
C GLU A 300 -9.61 9.03 8.42
N PRO A 301 -10.61 8.21 8.79
CA PRO A 301 -11.41 7.48 7.82
C PRO A 301 -12.24 8.44 6.95
N GLN A 302 -12.76 7.95 5.82
CA GLN A 302 -13.65 8.74 4.97
C GLN A 302 -14.97 9.05 5.72
N PRO A 303 -15.45 10.31 5.67
CA PRO A 303 -16.62 10.71 6.44
C PRO A 303 -17.91 10.03 5.96
N ASP A 304 -18.08 9.85 4.66
CA ASP A 304 -19.29 9.30 4.05
C ASP A 304 -19.02 8.71 2.64
N ASN A 305 -20.03 8.03 2.09
CA ASN A 305 -19.94 7.41 0.77
C ASN A 305 -19.98 8.44 -0.38
N LEU A 306 -20.64 9.58 -0.18
CA LEU A 306 -20.74 10.62 -1.19
C LEU A 306 -19.37 11.29 -1.41
N SER A 307 -18.70 11.71 -0.34
CA SER A 307 -17.34 12.26 -0.40
C SER A 307 -16.35 11.26 -1.02
N ARG A 308 -16.53 9.96 -0.72
CA ARG A 308 -15.75 8.88 -1.36
C ARG A 308 -15.94 8.83 -2.87
N GLY A 309 -17.17 8.98 -3.35
CA GLY A 309 -17.51 8.99 -4.77
C GLY A 309 -16.97 10.23 -5.47
N LEU A 310 -17.19 11.39 -4.87
CA LEU A 310 -16.78 12.67 -5.45
C LEU A 310 -15.27 12.80 -5.62
N ILE A 311 -14.47 12.31 -4.66
CA ILE A 311 -13.01 12.38 -4.83
C ILE A 311 -12.53 11.50 -5.97
N HIS A 312 -13.14 10.33 -6.19
CA HIS A 312 -12.82 9.50 -7.36
C HIS A 312 -13.17 10.22 -8.68
N LEU A 313 -14.36 10.80 -8.79
CA LEU A 313 -14.76 11.54 -9.99
C LEU A 313 -13.83 12.71 -10.30
N LEU A 314 -13.35 13.41 -9.27
CA LEU A 314 -12.46 14.56 -9.43
C LEU A 314 -11.04 14.16 -9.84
N LEU A 315 -10.55 13.02 -9.38
CA LEU A 315 -9.14 12.67 -9.52
C LEU A 315 -8.86 11.72 -10.68
N TYR A 316 -9.87 11.11 -11.31
CA TYR A 316 -9.68 10.42 -12.59
C TYR A 316 -9.51 11.42 -13.74
N ASP A 317 -8.67 11.08 -14.70
CA ASP A 317 -8.43 11.93 -15.87
C ASP A 317 -9.71 12.05 -16.71
N GLU A 318 -10.40 10.92 -16.89
CA GLU A 318 -11.69 10.82 -17.56
C GLU A 318 -12.82 10.59 -16.55
N SER A 319 -13.83 11.44 -16.54
CA SER A 319 -14.96 11.28 -15.60
C SER A 319 -15.72 9.97 -15.79
N ARG A 320 -15.75 9.41 -17.03
CA ARG A 320 -16.33 8.09 -17.32
C ARG A 320 -15.68 6.97 -16.53
N ASP A 321 -14.37 7.04 -16.30
CA ASP A 321 -13.62 6.00 -15.57
C ASP A 321 -13.93 6.05 -14.06
N GLY A 322 -14.07 7.26 -13.52
CA GLY A 322 -14.57 7.45 -12.16
C GLY A 322 -16.00 6.90 -11.99
N ILE A 323 -16.89 7.13 -12.95
CA ILE A 323 -18.26 6.59 -12.95
C ILE A 323 -18.24 5.05 -13.01
N ARG A 324 -17.44 4.47 -13.91
CA ARG A 324 -17.29 3.01 -14.02
C ARG A 324 -16.80 2.39 -12.72
N LEU A 325 -15.81 3.00 -12.06
CA LEU A 325 -15.36 2.55 -10.74
C LEU A 325 -16.48 2.60 -9.71
N LEU A 326 -17.27 3.67 -9.67
CA LEU A 326 -18.39 3.79 -8.75
C LEU A 326 -19.45 2.69 -8.99
N LEU A 327 -19.78 2.41 -10.26
CA LEU A 327 -20.68 1.32 -10.62
C LEU A 327 -20.12 -0.05 -10.23
N HIS A 328 -18.83 -0.30 -10.48
CA HIS A 328 -18.16 -1.53 -10.06
C HIS A 328 -18.20 -1.69 -8.53
N LYS A 329 -17.90 -0.63 -7.77
CA LYS A 329 -17.98 -0.66 -6.30
C LYS A 329 -19.40 -0.85 -5.79
N ALA A 330 -20.39 -0.28 -6.44
CA ALA A 330 -21.80 -0.54 -6.11
C ALA A 330 -22.19 -2.00 -6.33
N ALA A 331 -21.76 -2.60 -7.45
CA ALA A 331 -21.97 -4.02 -7.75
C ALA A 331 -21.25 -4.92 -6.72
N GLU A 332 -20.01 -4.61 -6.35
CA GLU A 332 -19.26 -5.29 -5.29
C GLU A 332 -20.01 -5.27 -3.94
N ILE A 333 -20.52 -4.10 -3.54
CA ILE A 333 -21.29 -3.94 -2.29
C ILE A 333 -22.58 -4.77 -2.34
N ALA A 334 -23.27 -4.75 -3.48
CA ALA A 334 -24.49 -5.53 -3.68
C ALA A 334 -24.20 -7.04 -3.59
N ALA A 335 -23.15 -7.52 -4.25
CA ALA A 335 -22.71 -8.91 -4.19
C ALA A 335 -22.34 -9.34 -2.76
N ARG A 336 -21.60 -8.52 -2.02
CA ARG A 336 -21.27 -8.79 -0.59
C ARG A 336 -22.52 -8.90 0.27
N ARG A 337 -23.54 -8.06 0.06
CA ARG A 337 -24.82 -8.15 0.77
C ARG A 337 -25.56 -9.46 0.45
N HIS A 338 -25.57 -9.90 -0.79
CA HIS A 338 -26.17 -11.17 -1.19
C HIS A 338 -25.44 -12.39 -0.59
N ILE A 339 -24.12 -12.38 -0.55
CA ILE A 339 -23.33 -13.45 0.06
C ILE A 339 -23.57 -13.51 1.57
N ASN A 340 -23.57 -12.36 2.25
CA ASN A 340 -23.88 -12.29 3.68
C ASN A 340 -25.30 -12.78 4.00
N LEU A 341 -26.29 -12.47 3.16
CA LEU A 341 -27.67 -12.96 3.31
C LEU A 341 -27.77 -14.48 3.07
N ARG A 342 -27.04 -15.04 2.10
CA ARG A 342 -26.96 -16.48 1.88
C ARG A 342 -26.27 -17.19 3.05
N PHE A 343 -25.17 -16.65 3.56
CA PHE A 343 -24.46 -17.20 4.72
C PHE A 343 -25.33 -17.17 5.99
N LEU A 344 -26.06 -16.08 6.23
CA LEU A 344 -27.01 -15.97 7.35
C LEU A 344 -28.20 -16.92 7.21
N ARG A 345 -28.68 -17.17 5.98
CA ARG A 345 -29.72 -18.19 5.73
C ARG A 345 -29.17 -19.59 5.96
N TRP A 346 -28.00 -19.90 5.47
CA TRP A 346 -27.34 -21.19 5.65
C TRP A 346 -27.03 -21.50 7.12
N SER A 347 -26.52 -20.51 7.88
CA SER A 347 -26.24 -20.65 9.30
C SER A 347 -27.54 -20.87 10.12
N ARG A 348 -28.63 -20.20 9.75
CA ARG A 348 -29.96 -20.41 10.38
C ARG A 348 -30.55 -21.80 10.07
N GLN A 349 -30.39 -22.30 8.87
CA GLN A 349 -30.80 -23.65 8.51
C GLN A 349 -30.06 -24.73 9.29
N ARG A 350 -28.73 -24.61 9.45
CA ARG A 350 -27.94 -25.56 10.26
C ARG A 350 -28.28 -25.54 11.75
N VAL A 351 -28.68 -24.40 12.30
CA VAL A 351 -29.12 -24.29 13.70
C VAL A 351 -30.52 -24.94 13.87
N SER A 352 -31.40 -24.76 12.90
CA SER A 352 -32.73 -25.43 12.88
C SER A 352 -32.62 -26.94 12.78
N GLU A 353 -31.77 -27.46 11.87
CA GLU A 353 -31.55 -28.91 11.71
C GLU A 353 -30.86 -29.57 12.90
N LYS A 354 -30.16 -28.81 13.73
CA LYS A 354 -29.55 -29.34 14.95
C LYS A 354 -30.55 -29.39 16.11
N ASN A 355 -31.47 -28.43 16.18
CA ASN A 355 -32.53 -28.42 17.19
C ASN A 355 -33.69 -29.41 16.90
N GLU A 356 -33.77 -29.99 15.71
CA GLU A 356 -34.74 -31.06 15.38
C GLU A 356 -34.15 -32.45 15.59
N LYS A 357 -32.89 -32.60 15.96
CA LYS A 357 -32.19 -33.88 16.21
C LYS A 357 -31.80 -34.11 17.66
N ASP A 358 -32.03 -33.16 18.53
CA ASP A 358 -31.97 -33.25 20.00
C ASP A 358 -33.39 -33.22 20.57
#